data_e3e59142c7a32df17493a8e4e68ab69b
#
_entry.id   e3e59142c7a32df17493a8e4e68ab69b
#
_cell.length_a   1.000
_cell.length_b   1.000
_cell.length_c   1.000
_cell.angle_alpha   90.00
_cell.angle_beta   90.00
_cell.angle_gamma   90.00
#
_symmetry.space_group_name_H-M   'P 1'
#
loop_
_entity.id
_entity.type
_entity.pdbx_description
1 polymer ?
#
loop_
_entity_poly.entity_id
_entity_poly.type
_entity_poly.pdbx_seq_one_letter_code
_entity_poly.pdbx_strand_id
1 'polypeptide(L)' 'MQQNNVGIPLNLKLTMTVKEAAEYSNIGINRIDRMLRSPNCPFVLYVGTKKLVKRKEFEQFISNKLT' A
#
# COMPACT_ATOMS: atom_id res chain seq x y z
N MET A 1 -8.57 -17.08 8.29
CA MET A 1 -8.10 -16.79 8.32
C MET A 1 -7.66 -16.38 8.44
N GLN A 2 -7.57 -16.26 8.59
CA GLN A 2 -7.03 -15.90 8.69
C GLN A 2 -6.24 -15.53 8.87
N GLN A 3 -6.07 -15.62 8.91
CA GLN A 3 -5.26 -15.26 9.00
C GLN A 3 -4.49 -14.68 9.19
N ASN A 4 -4.24 -15.04 8.99
CA ASN A 4 -3.68 -14.39 9.32
C ASN A 4 -2.63 -13.52 9.26
N ASN A 5 -2.41 -13.17 8.94
CA ASN A 5 -1.53 -12.00 8.94
C ASN A 5 -1.32 -11.41 10.31
N VAL A 6 -1.94 -11.99 11.26
CA VAL A 6 -1.84 -11.56 12.64
C VAL A 6 -0.42 -11.80 13.11
N GLY A 7 0.22 -10.76 13.66
CA GLY A 7 1.56 -10.87 14.17
C GLY A 7 2.66 -10.51 13.20
N ILE A 8 2.33 -10.24 11.94
CA ILE A 8 3.34 -9.81 10.98
C ILE A 8 3.34 -8.28 10.93
N PRO A 9 4.44 -7.64 11.34
CA PRO A 9 4.51 -6.18 11.26
C PRO A 9 4.34 -5.69 9.84
N LEU A 10 3.70 -4.54 9.67
CA LEU A 10 3.46 -3.98 8.35
C LEU A 10 4.75 -3.76 7.57
N ASN A 11 5.81 -3.37 8.25
CA ASN A 11 7.08 -3.10 7.58
C ASN A 11 7.77 -4.36 7.04
N LEU A 12 7.23 -5.54 7.36
CA LEU A 12 7.75 -6.80 6.85
C LEU A 12 6.84 -7.43 5.81
N LYS A 13 5.67 -6.86 5.58
CA LYS A 13 4.77 -7.38 4.55
C LYS A 13 5.24 -6.95 3.17
N LEU A 14 5.12 -7.87 2.23
CA LEU A 14 5.44 -7.57 0.84
C LEU A 14 4.37 -6.66 0.22
N THR A 15 3.12 -6.95 0.51
CA THR A 15 2.00 -6.14 0.05
C THR A 15 1.12 -5.75 1.22
N MET A 16 0.35 -4.68 1.03
CA MET A 16 -0.56 -4.17 2.04
C MET A 16 -1.91 -3.88 1.39
N THR A 17 -2.97 -3.97 2.20
CA THR A 17 -4.25 -3.44 1.76
C THR A 17 -4.19 -1.91 1.77
N VAL A 18 -5.18 -1.27 1.12
CA VAL A 18 -5.25 0.20 1.13
C VAL A 18 -5.34 0.71 2.56
N LYS A 19 -6.13 0.05 3.39
CA LYS A 19 -6.29 0.45 4.78
C LYS A 19 -4.97 0.34 5.55
N GLU A 20 -4.24 -0.76 5.33
CA GLU A 20 -2.94 -0.94 5.98
C GLU A 20 -1.95 0.12 5.52
N ALA A 21 -1.96 0.42 4.23
CA ALA A 21 -1.06 1.45 3.71
C ALA A 21 -1.39 2.81 4.32
N ALA A 22 -2.66 3.10 4.52
CA ALA A 22 -3.08 4.35 5.14
C ALA A 22 -2.57 4.44 6.58
N GLU A 23 -2.69 3.36 7.33
CA GLU A 23 -2.22 3.33 8.71
C GLU A 23 -0.70 3.42 8.78
N TYR A 24 -0.03 2.70 7.90
CA TYR A 24 1.43 2.65 7.88
C TYR A 24 2.04 4.00 7.52
N SER A 25 1.44 4.71 6.58
CA SER A 25 1.97 5.96 6.05
C SER A 25 1.35 7.20 6.68
N ASN A 26 0.25 7.03 7.39
CA ASN A 26 -0.53 8.13 7.94
C ASN A 26 -1.11 9.04 6.84
N ILE A 27 -1.32 8.47 5.67
CA ILE A 27 -1.98 9.15 4.55
C ILE A 27 -3.41 8.64 4.49
N GLY A 28 -4.36 9.52 4.16
CA GLY A 28 -5.75 9.13 4.12
C GLY A 28 -6.06 8.05 3.09
N ILE A 29 -7.02 7.18 3.40
CA ILE A 29 -7.41 6.08 2.53
C ILE A 29 -7.81 6.58 1.15
N ASN A 30 -8.62 7.64 1.11
CA ASN A 30 -9.12 8.17 -0.17
C ASN A 30 -7.97 8.66 -1.04
N ARG A 31 -6.98 9.27 -0.42
CA ARG A 31 -5.82 9.76 -1.16
C ARG A 31 -5.01 8.61 -1.73
N ILE A 32 -4.80 7.56 -0.93
CA ILE A 32 -4.06 6.39 -1.41
C ILE A 32 -4.82 5.72 -2.54
N ASP A 33 -6.13 5.55 -2.39
CA ASP A 33 -6.93 4.93 -3.44
C ASP A 33 -6.84 5.72 -4.75
N ARG A 34 -6.83 7.04 -4.65
CA ARG A 34 -6.67 7.89 -5.82
C ARG A 34 -5.33 7.68 -6.48
N MET A 35 -4.27 7.56 -5.68
CA MET A 35 -2.94 7.29 -6.21
C MET A 35 -2.87 5.94 -6.92
N LEU A 36 -3.54 4.92 -6.37
CA LEU A 36 -3.55 3.59 -6.98
C LEU A 36 -4.25 3.59 -8.33
N ARG A 37 -5.23 4.48 -8.53
CA ARG A 37 -5.95 4.55 -9.80
C ARG A 37 -5.25 5.38 -10.85
N SER A 38 -4.16 6.00 -10.50
CA SER A 38 -3.34 6.76 -11.42
C SER A 38 -2.76 5.85 -12.50
N PRO A 39 -2.70 6.29 -13.76
CA PRO A 39 -2.28 5.39 -14.85
C PRO A 39 -0.90 4.76 -14.70
N ASN A 40 0.03 5.46 -14.09
CA ASN A 40 1.40 4.97 -13.98
C ASN A 40 1.82 4.74 -12.54
N CYS A 41 0.89 4.28 -11.72
CA CYS A 41 1.20 4.06 -10.31
C CYS A 41 2.22 2.93 -10.16
N PRO A 42 3.40 3.19 -9.58
CA PRO A 42 4.45 2.18 -9.48
C PRO A 42 4.24 1.17 -8.37
N PHE A 43 3.27 1.39 -7.49
CA PHE A 43 3.12 0.53 -6.31
C PHE A 43 1.77 -0.17 -6.23
N VAL A 44 1.00 -0.21 -7.31
CA VAL A 44 -0.27 -0.92 -7.31
C VAL A 44 -0.06 -2.35 -7.83
N LEU A 45 -0.72 -3.31 -7.17
CA LEU A 45 -0.76 -4.68 -7.62
C LEU A 45 -2.21 -5.12 -7.65
N TYR A 46 -2.65 -5.63 -8.79
CA TYR A 46 -4.00 -6.15 -8.93
C TYR A 46 -4.01 -7.65 -8.75
N VAL A 47 -4.85 -8.14 -7.84
CA VAL A 47 -5.05 -9.56 -7.63
C VAL A 47 -6.54 -9.80 -7.76
N GLY A 48 -6.96 -10.30 -8.93
CA GLY A 48 -8.37 -10.38 -9.24
C GLY A 48 -8.96 -8.97 -9.28
N THR A 49 -9.99 -8.73 -8.48
CA THR A 49 -10.61 -7.41 -8.39
C THR A 49 -10.02 -6.56 -7.25
N LYS A 50 -9.07 -7.13 -6.51
CA LYS A 50 -8.46 -6.43 -5.39
C LYS A 50 -7.29 -5.58 -5.84
N LYS A 51 -7.16 -4.41 -5.26
CA LYS A 51 -5.98 -3.57 -5.39
C LYS A 51 -5.16 -3.69 -4.11
N LEU A 52 -3.89 -4.00 -4.27
CA LEU A 52 -2.96 -4.07 -3.14
C LEU A 52 -1.83 -3.09 -3.37
N VAL A 53 -1.18 -2.71 -2.28
CA VAL A 53 -0.07 -1.77 -2.31
C VAL A 53 1.22 -2.54 -2.15
N LYS A 54 2.14 -2.37 -3.10
CA LYS A 54 3.48 -2.95 -2.99
C LYS A 54 4.30 -2.09 -2.04
N ARG A 55 4.66 -2.64 -0.89
CA ARG A 55 5.20 -1.85 0.20
C ARG A 55 6.49 -1.11 -0.15
N LYS A 56 7.46 -1.79 -0.73
CA LYS A 56 8.75 -1.16 -1.01
C LYS A 56 8.62 -0.02 -2.00
N GLU A 57 7.87 -0.24 -3.06
CA GLU A 57 7.67 0.78 -4.08
C GLU A 57 6.88 1.96 -3.52
N PHE A 58 5.93 1.67 -2.65
CA PHE A 58 5.15 2.70 -1.97
C PHE A 58 6.05 3.55 -1.08
N GLU A 59 6.93 2.91 -0.31
CA GLU A 59 7.87 3.62 0.55
C GLU A 59 8.79 4.53 -0.27
N GLN A 60 9.29 4.02 -1.39
CA GLN A 60 10.15 4.81 -2.25
C GLN A 60 9.43 6.01 -2.84
N PHE A 61 8.18 5.79 -3.27
CA PHE A 61 7.38 6.87 -3.83
C PHE A 61 7.18 7.98 -2.80
N ILE A 62 6.81 7.61 -1.59
CA ILE A 62 6.57 8.58 -0.51
C ILE A 62 7.86 9.32 -0.17
N SER A 63 8.98 8.59 -0.05
CA SER A 63 10.27 9.21 0.26
C SER A 63 10.66 10.23 -0.80
N ASN A 64 10.47 9.89 -2.05
CA ASN A 64 10.82 10.80 -3.15
C ASN A 64 9.97 12.05 -3.13
N LYS A 65 8.70 11.92 -2.76
CA LYS A 65 7.81 13.08 -2.71
C LYS A 65 8.13 14.00 -1.53
N LEU A 66 8.64 13.43 -0.44
CA LEU A 66 8.93 14.21 0.74
C LEU A 66 10.30 14.88 0.71
N THR A 67 11.14 14.48 -0.21
CA THR A 67 12.42 15.13 -0.41
C THR A 67 12.35 16.08 -1.58
#